data_da9539399c3acc2e2983ae89d111596a
#
_entry.id   da9539399c3acc2e2983ae89d111596a
#
_cell.length_a   1.000
_cell.length_b   1.000
_cell.length_c   1.000
_cell.angle_alpha   90.00
_cell.angle_beta   90.00
_cell.angle_gamma   90.00
#
_symmetry.space_group_name_H-M   'P 1'
#
loop_
_entity.id
_entity.type
_entity.pdbx_description
1 polymer ?
#
loop_
_entity_poly.entity_id
_entity_poly.type
_entity_poly.pdbx_seq_one_letter_code
_entity_poly.pdbx_strand_id
1 'polypeptide(L)'
;MTRLTFRTTAAAVTATLAVTMLAACSSGGGGGAAHLTWYINPDNGAQATLAKECSAASNGQYNISTNVLPSDASQQRQQLVTRLAAKDDSIDLMSLDPVFVAEFAEAGFLAPIPDSDAAAFTKDIVAPAVQASTWKGKLVTAPFWANTQLLWYRKSVAQQAGLDMTKPVTWAQIIGAAQTAHKTVGVQAKLYEGYTVWINALVEGAGGQIVDNPGAVAKNLKLGLDSAAGTDAAQVIRSVVHDGVGGPSLSSNDEAGSLTLFEKQDTSAFLVNWPYVWAAMGPGGDKVSFRDSDVGFTTYPQTVAGQPSKPPFGGIEIGIGRYGKNKAAAIEATKCITSAEHQKEYMVSSGNPAANDTVYTDPAVEKAFPNGLAAVILQSLRQAAPRPQSQYYGDLSTALQEKFSPPGSVGSGSPAKAQKFILEVLKGDRLL
;
A
#
# COMPACT_ATOMS: atom_id res chain seq x y z
N MET A 1 -20.75 63.60 -55.30
CA MET A 1 -22.11 63.67 -55.83
C MET A 1 -22.85 62.49 -55.24
N THR A 2 -23.89 62.52 -54.46
CA THR A 2 -24.93 63.44 -54.16
C THR A 2 -25.40 63.19 -52.71
N ARG A 3 -25.56 64.27 -51.95
CA ARG A 3 -26.24 64.29 -50.66
C ARG A 3 -27.75 64.05 -50.85
N LEU A 4 -28.41 63.41 -49.89
CA LEU A 4 -29.76 63.82 -49.49
C LEU A 4 -30.01 63.49 -48.00
N THR A 5 -30.35 64.56 -47.31
CA THR A 5 -30.92 64.70 -45.98
C THR A 5 -32.46 64.70 -46.06
N PHE A 6 -33.13 64.21 -44.99
CA PHE A 6 -34.41 64.77 -44.46
C PHE A 6 -34.84 63.93 -43.25
N ARG A 7 -34.83 64.39 -42.03
CA ARG A 7 -35.72 65.25 -41.24
C ARG A 7 -36.87 64.49 -40.54
N THR A 8 -36.69 64.41 -39.26
CA THR A 8 -37.54 64.68 -38.09
C THR A 8 -39.07 64.50 -38.18
N THR A 9 -39.63 63.74 -37.21
CA THR A 9 -40.68 64.29 -36.31
C THR A 9 -40.76 63.49 -35.01
N ALA A 10 -40.89 64.28 -33.95
CA ALA A 10 -41.10 63.81 -32.57
C ALA A 10 -42.61 63.64 -32.30
N ALA A 11 -42.96 62.68 -31.46
CA ALA A 11 -44.19 62.75 -30.66
C ALA A 11 -43.96 62.02 -29.32
N ALA A 12 -44.04 62.77 -28.25
CA ALA A 12 -44.04 62.34 -26.88
C ALA A 12 -45.44 61.83 -26.48
N VAL A 13 -45.45 60.66 -25.74
CA VAL A 13 -46.59 60.42 -24.85
C VAL A 13 -46.00 59.71 -23.59
N THR A 14 -46.15 60.42 -22.51
CA THR A 14 -45.91 60.01 -21.10
C THR A 14 -46.95 58.98 -20.64
N ALA A 15 -46.55 57.91 -20.06
CA ALA A 15 -47.35 57.18 -19.04
C ALA A 15 -46.45 56.41 -18.05
N THR A 16 -46.43 56.93 -16.89
CA THR A 16 -45.85 56.40 -15.64
C THR A 16 -46.51 55.08 -15.20
N LEU A 17 -45.78 54.04 -15.01
CA LEU A 17 -46.13 52.99 -14.03
C LEU A 17 -44.84 52.39 -13.41
N ALA A 18 -44.63 52.76 -12.16
CA ALA A 18 -43.62 52.19 -11.31
C ALA A 18 -44.05 50.75 -10.95
N VAL A 19 -43.28 49.77 -11.39
CA VAL A 19 -43.30 48.42 -10.82
C VAL A 19 -41.95 48.17 -10.21
N THR A 20 -41.86 48.28 -8.89
CA THR A 20 -40.76 47.84 -8.07
C THR A 20 -40.67 46.33 -8.13
N MET A 21 -39.84 45.79 -9.00
CA MET A 21 -39.38 44.42 -8.85
C MET A 21 -38.23 44.42 -7.85
N LEU A 22 -38.51 43.90 -6.65
CA LEU A 22 -37.48 43.38 -5.76
C LEU A 22 -36.73 42.27 -6.52
N ALA A 23 -35.59 42.60 -7.09
CA ALA A 23 -34.59 41.63 -7.42
C ALA A 23 -34.05 41.08 -6.11
N ALA A 24 -34.64 39.99 -5.60
CA ALA A 24 -34.00 39.15 -4.64
C ALA A 24 -32.72 38.61 -5.33
N CYS A 25 -31.60 39.24 -5.02
CA CYS A 25 -30.29 38.62 -5.24
C CYS A 25 -30.25 37.38 -4.35
N SER A 26 -30.84 36.30 -4.85
CA SER A 26 -30.46 34.98 -4.47
C SER A 26 -29.01 34.81 -4.94
N SER A 27 -28.06 35.04 -4.05
CA SER A 27 -26.69 34.55 -4.20
C SER A 27 -26.71 33.03 -4.06
N GLY A 28 -27.39 32.36 -4.94
CA GLY A 28 -27.25 30.98 -5.25
C GLY A 28 -25.95 30.85 -6.05
N GLY A 29 -24.86 30.53 -5.39
CA GLY A 29 -23.67 30.08 -6.05
C GLY A 29 -24.04 28.90 -6.96
N GLY A 30 -24.12 29.14 -8.26
CA GLY A 30 -24.21 28.11 -9.29
C GLY A 30 -22.86 27.37 -9.36
N GLY A 31 -22.53 26.62 -8.33
CA GLY A 31 -21.41 25.71 -8.33
C GLY A 31 -21.83 24.45 -9.07
N GLY A 32 -21.36 24.27 -10.30
CA GLY A 32 -21.36 22.93 -10.91
C GLY A 32 -20.62 21.94 -10.00
N ALA A 33 -20.84 20.64 -10.21
CA ALA A 33 -20.14 19.59 -9.49
C ALA A 33 -18.62 19.84 -9.49
N ALA A 34 -17.97 19.71 -8.33
CA ALA A 34 -16.52 19.81 -8.24
C ALA A 34 -15.88 18.67 -9.03
N HIS A 35 -14.94 18.98 -9.89
CA HIS A 35 -14.14 17.96 -10.56
C HIS A 35 -12.95 17.60 -9.72
N LEU A 36 -12.85 16.31 -9.34
CA LEU A 36 -11.76 15.74 -8.57
C LEU A 36 -10.96 14.76 -9.43
N THR A 37 -9.65 14.86 -9.38
CA THR A 37 -8.75 13.90 -10.01
C THR A 37 -8.10 13.05 -8.95
N TRP A 38 -8.27 11.73 -9.05
CA TRP A 38 -7.65 10.74 -8.19
C TRP A 38 -6.54 10.00 -8.93
N TYR A 39 -5.30 10.17 -8.48
CA TYR A 39 -4.15 9.44 -8.97
C TYR A 39 -4.07 8.09 -8.28
N ILE A 40 -4.24 7.01 -9.03
CA ILE A 40 -4.39 5.64 -8.52
C ILE A 40 -3.20 4.76 -8.90
N ASN A 41 -2.82 3.83 -8.02
CA ASN A 41 -1.98 2.69 -8.40
C ASN A 41 -2.73 1.80 -9.39
N PRO A 42 -2.02 1.10 -10.32
CA PRO A 42 -2.66 0.16 -11.23
C PRO A 42 -3.42 -0.94 -10.48
N ASP A 43 -4.61 -1.23 -10.95
CA ASP A 43 -5.45 -2.35 -10.51
C ASP A 43 -6.25 -2.91 -11.70
N ASN A 44 -7.20 -3.79 -11.42
CA ASN A 44 -8.10 -4.37 -12.43
C ASN A 44 -9.30 -3.46 -12.79
N GLY A 45 -9.24 -2.16 -12.48
CA GLY A 45 -10.29 -1.18 -12.72
C GLY A 45 -11.26 -0.96 -11.54
N ALA A 46 -11.04 -1.61 -10.41
CA ALA A 46 -11.90 -1.51 -9.25
C ALA A 46 -11.89 -0.09 -8.64
N GLN A 47 -10.74 0.60 -8.57
CA GLN A 47 -10.68 1.99 -8.11
C GLN A 47 -11.45 2.95 -9.04
N ALA A 48 -11.41 2.73 -10.36
CA ALA A 48 -12.20 3.52 -11.29
C ALA A 48 -13.71 3.26 -11.15
N THR A 49 -14.11 2.05 -10.75
CA THR A 49 -15.49 1.72 -10.42
C THR A 49 -15.94 2.47 -9.16
N LEU A 50 -15.17 2.41 -8.07
CA LEU A 50 -15.46 3.17 -6.85
C LEU A 50 -15.55 4.70 -7.12
N ALA A 51 -14.68 5.24 -7.98
CA ALA A 51 -14.73 6.65 -8.36
C ALA A 51 -16.07 7.02 -9.00
N LYS A 52 -16.63 6.14 -9.86
CA LYS A 52 -17.96 6.33 -10.48
C LYS A 52 -19.10 6.23 -9.44
N GLU A 53 -19.04 5.23 -8.56
CA GLU A 53 -20.03 5.00 -7.53
C GLU A 53 -20.08 6.15 -6.53
N CYS A 54 -18.94 6.61 -6.04
CA CYS A 54 -18.85 7.77 -5.17
C CYS A 54 -19.28 9.07 -5.87
N SER A 55 -18.99 9.23 -7.16
CA SER A 55 -19.50 10.38 -7.93
C SER A 55 -21.02 10.37 -8.01
N ALA A 56 -21.62 9.21 -8.29
CA ALA A 56 -23.08 9.07 -8.35
C ALA A 56 -23.73 9.31 -6.98
N ALA A 57 -23.15 8.77 -5.91
CA ALA A 57 -23.63 8.93 -4.54
C ALA A 57 -23.52 10.37 -4.01
N SER A 58 -22.69 11.22 -4.64
CA SER A 58 -22.49 12.62 -4.24
C SER A 58 -23.69 13.55 -4.48
N ASN A 59 -24.72 13.08 -5.18
CA ASN A 59 -25.86 13.90 -5.59
C ASN A 59 -25.45 15.18 -6.35
N GLY A 60 -24.44 15.08 -7.20
CA GLY A 60 -23.94 16.19 -8.03
C GLY A 60 -23.00 17.15 -7.31
N GLN A 61 -22.53 16.83 -6.11
CA GLN A 61 -21.57 17.66 -5.39
C GLN A 61 -20.16 17.56 -5.99
N TYR A 62 -19.77 16.36 -6.46
CA TYR A 62 -18.48 16.15 -7.12
C TYR A 62 -18.54 15.02 -8.14
N ASN A 63 -17.56 15.04 -9.06
CA ASN A 63 -17.24 13.95 -9.98
C ASN A 63 -15.76 13.59 -9.85
N ILE A 64 -15.46 12.30 -9.73
CA ILE A 64 -14.10 11.80 -9.60
C ILE A 64 -13.68 11.17 -10.93
N SER A 65 -12.56 11.63 -11.48
CA SER A 65 -11.83 10.98 -12.57
C SER A 65 -10.55 10.34 -12.04
N THR A 66 -10.11 9.25 -12.66
CA THR A 66 -8.91 8.54 -12.23
C THR A 66 -7.77 8.71 -13.23
N ASN A 67 -6.54 8.91 -12.72
CA ASN A 67 -5.30 8.85 -13.49
C ASN A 67 -4.43 7.71 -12.95
N VAL A 68 -4.07 6.76 -13.82
CA VAL A 68 -3.28 5.59 -13.44
C VAL A 68 -1.80 5.95 -13.37
N LEU A 69 -1.18 5.70 -12.23
CA LEU A 69 0.26 5.82 -11.98
C LEU A 69 1.04 4.61 -12.54
N PRO A 70 2.37 4.68 -12.64
CA PRO A 70 3.20 3.51 -12.96
C PRO A 70 2.98 2.35 -11.97
N SER A 71 3.39 1.12 -12.35
CA SER A 71 3.24 -0.06 -11.48
C SER A 71 4.26 -0.11 -10.34
N ASP A 72 5.44 0.48 -10.51
CA ASP A 72 6.48 0.54 -9.48
C ASP A 72 6.22 1.65 -8.47
N ALA A 73 6.24 1.33 -7.17
CA ALA A 73 5.93 2.27 -6.09
C ALA A 73 6.89 3.47 -6.04
N SER A 74 8.18 3.26 -6.34
CA SER A 74 9.17 4.35 -6.37
C SER A 74 8.92 5.30 -7.54
N GLN A 75 8.47 4.78 -8.70
CA GLN A 75 8.08 5.60 -9.84
C GLN A 75 6.78 6.37 -9.57
N GLN A 76 5.79 5.76 -8.87
CA GLN A 76 4.58 6.45 -8.41
C GLN A 76 4.96 7.65 -7.53
N ARG A 77 5.79 7.40 -6.51
CA ARG A 77 6.33 8.44 -5.63
C ARG A 77 6.99 9.55 -6.44
N GLN A 78 7.92 9.21 -7.33
CA GLN A 78 8.67 10.17 -8.14
C GLN A 78 7.74 11.06 -8.96
N GLN A 79 6.74 10.49 -9.61
CA GLN A 79 5.77 11.23 -10.40
C GLN A 79 4.97 12.21 -9.54
N LEU A 80 4.44 11.75 -8.39
CA LEU A 80 3.64 12.59 -7.50
C LEU A 80 4.49 13.71 -6.87
N VAL A 81 5.69 13.39 -6.36
CA VAL A 81 6.61 14.38 -5.77
C VAL A 81 6.96 15.47 -6.79
N THR A 82 7.31 15.11 -8.03
CA THR A 82 7.67 16.07 -9.08
C THR A 82 6.53 17.05 -9.35
N ARG A 83 5.30 16.55 -9.46
CA ARG A 83 4.11 17.38 -9.70
C ARG A 83 3.77 18.26 -8.51
N LEU A 84 3.78 17.71 -7.29
CA LEU A 84 3.47 18.46 -6.06
C LEU A 84 4.54 19.52 -5.76
N ALA A 85 5.81 19.25 -6.03
CA ALA A 85 6.89 20.25 -5.93
C ALA A 85 6.69 21.42 -6.91
N ALA A 86 6.11 21.15 -8.09
CA ALA A 86 5.68 22.17 -9.05
C ALA A 86 4.34 22.84 -8.68
N LYS A 87 3.76 22.51 -7.51
CA LYS A 87 2.47 23.02 -7.03
C LYS A 87 1.30 22.73 -7.99
N ASP A 88 1.32 21.55 -8.62
CA ASP A 88 0.26 21.08 -9.51
C ASP A 88 -1.06 20.99 -8.75
N ASP A 89 -2.04 21.79 -9.15
CA ASP A 89 -3.35 21.88 -8.52
C ASP A 89 -4.39 20.89 -9.09
N SER A 90 -3.96 20.03 -10.03
CA SER A 90 -4.81 18.97 -10.58
C SER A 90 -4.82 17.69 -9.74
N ILE A 91 -3.99 17.59 -8.70
CA ILE A 91 -3.97 16.43 -7.81
C ILE A 91 -4.90 16.70 -6.62
N ASP A 92 -6.13 16.16 -6.67
CA ASP A 92 -7.07 16.26 -5.54
C ASP A 92 -6.92 15.10 -4.59
N LEU A 93 -6.85 13.86 -5.11
CA LEU A 93 -6.66 12.63 -4.36
C LEU A 93 -5.48 11.84 -4.93
N MET A 94 -4.78 11.13 -4.07
CA MET A 94 -3.69 10.25 -4.48
C MET A 94 -3.66 8.98 -3.65
N SER A 95 -3.49 7.85 -4.32
CA SER A 95 -3.17 6.57 -3.70
C SER A 95 -1.69 6.54 -3.34
N LEU A 96 -1.37 6.45 -2.04
CA LEU A 96 -0.01 6.44 -1.53
C LEU A 96 0.32 5.09 -0.91
N ASP A 97 1.46 4.51 -1.29
CA ASP A 97 2.04 3.43 -0.48
C ASP A 97 2.35 3.98 0.93
N PRO A 98 1.97 3.28 2.01
CA PRO A 98 2.15 3.73 3.38
C PRO A 98 3.54 4.26 3.73
N VAL A 99 4.58 3.72 3.09
CA VAL A 99 5.98 4.10 3.35
C VAL A 99 6.33 5.53 2.93
N PHE A 100 5.57 6.12 2.02
CA PHE A 100 5.80 7.49 1.54
C PHE A 100 4.96 8.54 2.27
N VAL A 101 4.03 8.14 3.12
CA VAL A 101 3.16 9.06 3.86
C VAL A 101 3.96 10.07 4.69
N ALA A 102 5.00 9.61 5.39
CA ALA A 102 5.86 10.48 6.21
C ALA A 102 6.59 11.55 5.37
N GLU A 103 7.11 11.17 4.20
CA GLU A 103 7.76 12.09 3.27
C GLU A 103 6.80 13.14 2.74
N PHE A 104 5.63 12.71 2.26
CA PHE A 104 4.62 13.62 1.70
C PHE A 104 4.08 14.59 2.76
N ALA A 105 3.89 14.11 3.99
CA ALA A 105 3.47 14.94 5.10
C ALA A 105 4.53 15.98 5.49
N GLU A 106 5.80 15.56 5.60
CA GLU A 106 6.91 16.45 5.97
C GLU A 106 7.20 17.49 4.88
N ALA A 107 7.08 17.11 3.60
CA ALA A 107 7.21 18.02 2.47
C ALA A 107 6.03 18.99 2.32
N GLY A 108 4.97 18.85 3.12
CA GLY A 108 3.78 19.69 3.05
C GLY A 108 2.94 19.47 1.78
N PHE A 109 3.00 18.28 1.20
CA PHE A 109 2.26 17.91 -0.02
C PHE A 109 0.83 17.46 0.25
N LEU A 110 0.51 17.13 1.52
CA LEU A 110 -0.82 16.70 1.93
C LEU A 110 -1.62 17.88 2.51
N ALA A 111 -2.89 17.96 2.14
CA ALA A 111 -3.83 18.82 2.83
C ALA A 111 -4.16 18.22 4.21
N PRO A 112 -4.32 19.04 5.26
CA PRO A 112 -4.67 18.53 6.57
C PRO A 112 -6.07 17.89 6.56
N ILE A 113 -6.20 16.76 7.25
CA ILE A 113 -7.48 16.17 7.58
C ILE A 113 -8.00 16.89 8.84
N PRO A 114 -9.22 17.45 8.83
CA PRO A 114 -9.81 18.06 10.03
C PRO A 114 -9.96 17.03 11.16
N ASP A 115 -9.70 17.42 12.39
CA ASP A 115 -9.84 16.54 13.56
C ASP A 115 -11.27 15.99 13.70
N SER A 116 -12.27 16.75 13.26
CA SER A 116 -13.68 16.32 13.21
C SER A 116 -13.92 15.13 12.27
N ASP A 117 -13.09 14.93 11.27
CA ASP A 117 -13.21 13.87 10.28
C ASP A 117 -12.32 12.65 10.60
N ALA A 118 -11.37 12.80 11.54
CA ALA A 118 -10.42 11.73 11.88
C ALA A 118 -11.13 10.43 12.30
N ALA A 119 -12.20 10.51 13.08
CA ALA A 119 -12.97 9.35 13.53
C ALA A 119 -13.62 8.59 12.35
N ALA A 120 -14.04 9.29 11.28
CA ALA A 120 -14.61 8.66 10.10
C ALA A 120 -13.58 7.80 9.34
N PHE A 121 -12.28 8.15 9.43
CA PHE A 121 -11.20 7.45 8.74
C PHE A 121 -10.49 6.40 9.61
N THR A 122 -10.75 6.35 10.91
CA THR A 122 -10.02 5.46 11.82
C THR A 122 -10.90 4.46 12.54
N LYS A 123 -12.23 4.65 12.50
CA LYS A 123 -13.16 3.74 13.14
C LYS A 123 -13.11 2.35 12.48
N ASP A 124 -12.96 1.32 13.30
CA ASP A 124 -12.93 -0.09 12.87
C ASP A 124 -11.82 -0.40 11.85
N ILE A 125 -10.75 0.40 11.84
CA ILE A 125 -9.58 0.22 10.98
C ILE A 125 -8.49 -0.52 11.76
N VAL A 126 -7.82 -1.48 11.11
CA VAL A 126 -6.70 -2.21 11.73
C VAL A 126 -5.60 -1.24 12.18
N ALA A 127 -5.06 -1.46 13.37
CA ALA A 127 -4.11 -0.54 14.00
C ALA A 127 -2.87 -0.20 13.14
N PRO A 128 -2.24 -1.15 12.41
CA PRO A 128 -1.11 -0.82 11.53
C PRO A 128 -1.46 0.17 10.41
N ALA A 129 -2.71 0.15 9.89
CA ALA A 129 -3.15 1.11 8.88
C ALA A 129 -3.32 2.52 9.47
N VAL A 130 -3.91 2.62 10.67
CA VAL A 130 -4.01 3.91 11.39
C VAL A 130 -2.62 4.45 11.72
N GLN A 131 -1.70 3.59 12.14
CA GLN A 131 -0.31 3.96 12.39
C GLN A 131 0.34 4.50 11.12
N ALA A 132 0.21 3.81 10.00
CA ALA A 132 0.79 4.20 8.71
C ALA A 132 0.22 5.52 8.17
N SER A 133 -1.05 5.82 8.46
CA SER A 133 -1.73 7.08 8.09
C SER A 133 -1.41 8.25 9.01
N THR A 134 -0.63 8.02 10.09
CA THR A 134 -0.37 9.03 11.13
C THR A 134 1.09 9.50 11.07
N TRP A 135 1.29 10.81 10.97
CA TRP A 135 2.62 11.43 11.05
C TRP A 135 2.68 12.48 12.16
N LYS A 136 3.70 12.37 13.03
CA LYS A 136 3.89 13.29 14.19
C LYS A 136 2.61 13.49 15.02
N GLY A 137 1.87 12.38 15.24
CA GLY A 137 0.65 12.34 16.04
C GLY A 137 -0.60 12.93 15.37
N LYS A 138 -0.56 13.22 14.07
CA LYS A 138 -1.71 13.69 13.28
C LYS A 138 -2.04 12.70 12.18
N LEU A 139 -3.33 12.46 11.98
CA LEU A 139 -3.82 11.73 10.81
C LEU A 139 -3.61 12.62 9.57
N VAL A 140 -2.85 12.12 8.59
CA VAL A 140 -2.45 12.88 7.39
C VAL A 140 -2.95 12.26 6.09
N THR A 141 -3.37 11.00 6.14
CA THR A 141 -4.00 10.25 5.05
C THR A 141 -5.16 9.42 5.60
N ALA A 142 -6.01 8.88 4.73
CA ALA A 142 -7.09 7.99 5.11
C ALA A 142 -6.78 6.55 4.68
N PRO A 143 -6.81 5.54 5.58
CA PRO A 143 -6.65 4.15 5.21
C PRO A 143 -7.72 3.70 4.22
N PHE A 144 -7.29 3.16 3.07
CA PHE A 144 -8.23 2.65 2.06
C PHE A 144 -8.24 1.13 2.04
N TRP A 145 -7.12 0.49 1.76
CA TRP A 145 -6.98 -0.94 1.89
C TRP A 145 -5.63 -1.30 2.49
N ALA A 146 -5.59 -2.39 3.23
CA ALA A 146 -4.42 -2.87 3.93
C ALA A 146 -3.97 -4.20 3.33
N ASN A 147 -2.66 -4.44 3.31
CA ASN A 147 -2.13 -5.68 2.80
C ASN A 147 -1.08 -6.25 3.74
N THR A 148 -0.92 -7.57 3.69
CA THR A 148 0.10 -8.30 4.44
C THR A 148 0.48 -9.57 3.72
N GLN A 149 1.64 -10.13 4.00
CA GLN A 149 2.03 -11.41 3.44
C GLN A 149 1.63 -12.58 4.34
N LEU A 150 1.32 -13.70 3.70
CA LEU A 150 1.06 -14.99 4.33
C LEU A 150 2.13 -15.99 3.92
N LEU A 151 2.23 -17.09 4.66
CA LEU A 151 2.90 -18.28 4.20
C LEU A 151 1.91 -19.16 3.44
N TRP A 152 2.13 -19.31 2.15
CA TRP A 152 1.49 -20.28 1.26
C TRP A 152 2.36 -21.53 1.22
N TYR A 153 1.75 -22.71 1.28
CA TYR A 153 2.53 -23.94 1.37
C TYR A 153 1.83 -25.11 0.67
N ARG A 154 2.61 -26.09 0.27
CA ARG A 154 2.07 -27.37 -0.19
C ARG A 154 1.72 -28.23 1.01
N LYS A 155 0.45 -28.62 1.12
CA LYS A 155 -0.05 -29.49 2.20
C LYS A 155 0.70 -30.82 2.21
N SER A 156 0.95 -31.40 1.02
CA SER A 156 1.70 -32.64 0.86
C SER A 156 3.13 -32.56 1.44
N VAL A 157 3.84 -31.47 1.18
CA VAL A 157 5.22 -31.27 1.69
C VAL A 157 5.22 -31.00 3.20
N ALA A 158 4.31 -30.16 3.69
CA ALA A 158 4.19 -29.90 5.11
C ALA A 158 3.87 -31.18 5.90
N GLN A 159 2.96 -32.01 5.40
CA GLN A 159 2.63 -33.32 5.99
C GLN A 159 3.83 -34.27 5.98
N GLN A 160 4.55 -34.37 4.87
CA GLN A 160 5.75 -35.22 4.75
C GLN A 160 6.85 -34.79 5.75
N ALA A 161 6.99 -33.48 5.97
CA ALA A 161 7.93 -32.91 6.91
C ALA A 161 7.45 -32.94 8.39
N GLY A 162 6.24 -33.42 8.65
CA GLY A 162 5.64 -33.45 10.00
C GLY A 162 5.35 -32.07 10.57
N LEU A 163 5.15 -31.04 9.73
CA LEU A 163 4.83 -29.70 10.17
C LEU A 163 3.34 -29.56 10.50
N ASP A 164 3.05 -29.13 11.72
CA ASP A 164 1.69 -28.73 12.13
C ASP A 164 1.43 -27.29 11.74
N MET A 165 0.83 -27.10 10.55
CA MET A 165 0.55 -25.78 9.98
C MET A 165 -0.62 -25.05 10.65
N THR A 166 -1.26 -25.63 11.68
CA THR A 166 -2.22 -24.95 12.55
C THR A 166 -1.53 -24.13 13.66
N LYS A 167 -0.23 -24.31 13.82
CA LYS A 167 0.62 -23.57 14.75
C LYS A 167 1.59 -22.67 14.01
N PRO A 168 2.13 -21.63 14.70
CA PRO A 168 3.20 -20.84 14.13
C PRO A 168 4.41 -21.71 13.74
N VAL A 169 4.92 -21.50 12.52
CA VAL A 169 6.14 -22.15 12.02
C VAL A 169 7.27 -21.13 11.90
N THR A 170 8.51 -21.61 11.96
CA THR A 170 9.70 -20.76 11.81
C THR A 170 10.28 -20.84 10.39
N TRP A 171 11.07 -19.84 10.01
CA TRP A 171 11.87 -19.89 8.78
C TRP A 171 12.76 -21.13 8.74
N ALA A 172 13.39 -21.50 9.85
CA ALA A 172 14.24 -22.69 9.93
C ALA A 172 13.47 -23.98 9.61
N GLN A 173 12.24 -24.11 10.09
CA GLN A 173 11.40 -25.29 9.83
C GLN A 173 10.99 -25.39 8.35
N ILE A 174 10.56 -24.30 7.73
CA ILE A 174 10.15 -24.32 6.31
C ILE A 174 11.35 -24.51 5.37
N ILE A 175 12.52 -23.93 5.71
CA ILE A 175 13.77 -24.13 4.96
C ILE A 175 14.18 -25.60 5.03
N GLY A 176 14.22 -26.21 6.22
CA GLY A 176 14.57 -27.62 6.38
C GLY A 176 13.61 -28.57 5.68
N ALA A 177 12.30 -28.25 5.72
CA ALA A 177 11.28 -29.04 5.00
C ALA A 177 11.44 -28.91 3.47
N ALA A 178 11.71 -27.71 2.96
CA ALA A 178 11.96 -27.49 1.55
C ALA A 178 13.23 -28.20 1.06
N GLN A 179 14.31 -28.13 1.83
CA GLN A 179 15.58 -28.82 1.55
C GLN A 179 15.37 -30.34 1.47
N THR A 180 14.69 -30.93 2.46
CA THR A 180 14.38 -32.38 2.48
C THR A 180 13.53 -32.80 1.29
N ALA A 181 12.59 -31.96 0.87
CA ALA A 181 11.73 -32.21 -0.29
C ALA A 181 12.40 -31.88 -1.63
N HIS A 182 13.64 -31.39 -1.67
CA HIS A 182 14.33 -30.88 -2.85
C HIS A 182 13.52 -29.82 -3.60
N LYS A 183 12.88 -28.91 -2.85
CA LYS A 183 12.05 -27.82 -3.37
C LYS A 183 12.53 -26.46 -2.86
N THR A 184 12.02 -25.41 -3.49
CA THR A 184 12.38 -24.03 -3.11
C THR A 184 11.38 -23.39 -2.15
N VAL A 185 11.82 -22.31 -1.51
CA VAL A 185 11.00 -21.35 -0.77
C VAL A 185 10.94 -20.07 -1.58
N GLY A 186 9.75 -19.70 -2.02
CA GLY A 186 9.53 -18.47 -2.78
C GLY A 186 9.57 -17.24 -1.87
N VAL A 187 10.45 -16.31 -2.20
CA VAL A 187 10.61 -15.02 -1.53
C VAL A 187 10.89 -13.94 -2.59
N GLN A 188 10.74 -12.68 -2.22
CA GLN A 188 11.04 -11.52 -3.08
C GLN A 188 12.44 -10.99 -2.73
N ALA A 189 13.45 -11.39 -3.52
CA ALA A 189 14.85 -11.02 -3.27
C ALA A 189 15.56 -10.38 -4.49
N LYS A 190 14.81 -9.96 -5.50
CA LYS A 190 15.26 -9.08 -6.57
C LYS A 190 15.65 -7.72 -5.99
N LEU A 191 16.55 -7.00 -6.65
CA LEU A 191 16.93 -5.62 -6.28
C LEU A 191 15.77 -4.65 -6.57
N TYR A 192 14.83 -4.52 -5.65
CA TYR A 192 13.66 -3.63 -5.70
C TYR A 192 12.98 -3.58 -4.30
N GLU A 193 11.91 -2.82 -4.16
CA GLU A 193 11.22 -2.58 -2.89
C GLU A 193 10.80 -3.87 -2.15
N GLY A 194 10.38 -4.93 -2.85
CA GLY A 194 10.01 -6.21 -2.23
C GLY A 194 11.13 -6.85 -1.41
N TYR A 195 12.38 -6.56 -1.72
CA TYR A 195 13.49 -7.04 -0.90
C TYR A 195 13.58 -6.28 0.43
N THR A 196 13.35 -4.98 0.43
CA THR A 196 13.21 -4.21 1.69
C THR A 196 12.04 -4.70 2.52
N VAL A 197 10.90 -5.03 1.89
CA VAL A 197 9.72 -5.62 2.54
C VAL A 197 10.11 -6.89 3.30
N TRP A 198 10.83 -7.83 2.65
CA TRP A 198 11.25 -9.08 3.27
C TRP A 198 12.26 -8.84 4.40
N ILE A 199 13.30 -8.02 4.17
CA ILE A 199 14.31 -7.70 5.21
C ILE A 199 13.65 -7.07 6.44
N ASN A 200 12.73 -6.10 6.23
CA ASN A 200 12.02 -5.45 7.34
C ASN A 200 11.20 -6.46 8.16
N ALA A 201 10.45 -7.35 7.50
CA ALA A 201 9.67 -8.37 8.19
C ALA A 201 10.53 -9.32 9.01
N LEU A 202 11.73 -9.65 8.54
CA LEU A 202 12.69 -10.48 9.28
C LEU A 202 13.25 -9.73 10.50
N VAL A 203 13.64 -8.47 10.36
CA VAL A 203 14.17 -7.65 11.47
C VAL A 203 13.10 -7.42 12.54
N GLU A 204 11.88 -7.02 12.13
CA GLU A 204 10.76 -6.83 13.05
C GLU A 204 10.35 -8.14 13.74
N GLY A 205 10.33 -9.25 13.00
CA GLY A 205 10.05 -10.59 13.53
C GLY A 205 11.13 -11.13 14.47
N ALA A 206 12.32 -10.53 14.45
CA ALA A 206 13.40 -10.79 15.42
C ALA A 206 13.39 -9.78 16.60
N GLY A 207 12.35 -8.94 16.70
CA GLY A 207 12.18 -7.98 17.79
C GLY A 207 13.01 -6.69 17.66
N GLY A 208 13.55 -6.41 16.47
CA GLY A 208 14.26 -5.15 16.17
C GLY A 208 13.47 -4.24 15.26
N GLN A 209 14.10 -3.12 14.88
CA GLN A 209 13.59 -2.16 13.90
C GLN A 209 14.75 -1.69 13.02
N ILE A 210 14.46 -1.34 11.76
CA ILE A 210 15.48 -0.75 10.88
C ILE A 210 15.78 0.69 11.32
N VAL A 211 14.78 1.43 11.78
CA VAL A 211 14.90 2.82 12.26
C VAL A 211 14.26 2.94 13.64
N ASP A 212 15.05 3.34 14.64
CA ASP A 212 14.59 3.45 16.03
C ASP A 212 13.82 4.74 16.32
N ASN A 213 14.09 5.81 15.56
CA ASN A 213 13.49 7.13 15.78
C ASN A 213 13.06 7.80 14.46
N PRO A 214 12.08 7.22 13.74
CA PRO A 214 11.78 7.53 12.34
C PRO A 214 11.38 9.00 12.07
N GLY A 215 10.87 9.70 13.06
CA GLY A 215 10.53 11.14 12.98
C GLY A 215 11.72 12.11 13.09
N ALA A 216 12.94 11.61 13.30
CA ALA A 216 14.12 12.45 13.44
C ALA A 216 14.62 12.98 12.08
N VAL A 217 15.35 14.12 12.12
CA VAL A 217 16.08 14.61 10.95
C VAL A 217 17.31 13.72 10.67
N ALA A 218 17.76 13.70 9.41
CA ALA A 218 18.80 12.77 8.93
C ALA A 218 20.02 12.62 9.86
N LYS A 219 20.62 13.76 10.29
CA LYS A 219 21.81 13.75 11.17
C LYS A 219 21.59 13.11 12.54
N ASN A 220 20.34 13.02 13.00
CA ASN A 220 19.94 12.47 14.29
C ASN A 220 19.24 11.11 14.17
N LEU A 221 19.08 10.59 12.95
CA LEU A 221 18.43 9.32 12.74
C LEU A 221 19.26 8.19 13.35
N LYS A 222 18.59 7.31 14.09
CA LYS A 222 19.19 6.11 14.69
C LYS A 222 18.66 4.88 13.97
N LEU A 223 19.57 3.99 13.61
CA LEU A 223 19.25 2.76 12.94
C LEU A 223 19.53 1.56 13.87
N GLY A 224 18.65 0.58 13.84
CA GLY A 224 18.73 -0.64 14.64
C GLY A 224 19.18 -1.88 13.85
N LEU A 225 19.76 -1.73 12.66
CA LEU A 225 20.22 -2.87 11.83
C LEU A 225 21.43 -3.58 12.43
N ASP A 226 22.39 -2.84 12.98
CA ASP A 226 23.57 -3.42 13.66
C ASP A 226 23.19 -3.90 15.04
N SER A 227 22.45 -5.00 15.08
CA SER A 227 21.86 -5.59 16.28
C SER A 227 21.71 -7.11 16.13
N ALA A 228 21.30 -7.76 17.21
CA ALA A 228 20.95 -9.20 17.18
C ALA A 228 19.84 -9.45 16.15
N ALA A 229 18.80 -8.62 16.13
CA ALA A 229 17.68 -8.76 15.19
C ALA A 229 18.12 -8.62 13.72
N GLY A 230 19.00 -7.68 13.41
CA GLY A 230 19.58 -7.60 12.06
C GLY A 230 20.44 -8.82 11.70
N THR A 231 21.16 -9.37 12.68
CA THR A 231 21.95 -10.61 12.50
C THR A 231 21.05 -11.81 12.24
N ASP A 232 19.96 -11.96 12.99
CA ASP A 232 18.98 -13.04 12.81
C ASP A 232 18.29 -12.93 11.44
N ALA A 233 17.93 -11.72 11.00
CA ALA A 233 17.39 -11.48 9.68
C ALA A 233 18.39 -11.88 8.56
N ALA A 234 19.65 -11.47 8.69
CA ALA A 234 20.70 -11.87 7.74
C ALA A 234 20.92 -13.39 7.75
N GLN A 235 20.78 -14.05 8.90
CA GLN A 235 20.90 -15.52 9.00
C GLN A 235 19.81 -16.24 8.21
N VAL A 236 18.55 -15.80 8.27
CA VAL A 236 17.46 -16.38 7.46
C VAL A 236 17.79 -16.27 5.96
N ILE A 237 18.20 -15.08 5.49
CA ILE A 237 18.57 -14.86 4.08
C ILE A 237 19.72 -15.80 3.67
N ARG A 238 20.74 -15.91 4.51
CA ARG A 238 21.87 -16.83 4.29
C ARG A 238 21.43 -18.28 4.20
N SER A 239 20.54 -18.72 5.11
CA SER A 239 20.04 -20.10 5.10
C SER A 239 19.27 -20.39 3.80
N VAL A 240 18.40 -19.49 3.33
CA VAL A 240 17.70 -19.66 2.04
C VAL A 240 18.69 -19.87 0.88
N VAL A 241 19.82 -19.16 0.89
CA VAL A 241 20.85 -19.28 -0.15
C VAL A 241 21.70 -20.53 0.05
N HIS A 242 22.30 -20.68 1.25
CA HIS A 242 23.29 -21.72 1.56
C HIS A 242 22.70 -23.12 1.51
N ASP A 243 21.45 -23.30 1.96
CA ASP A 243 20.76 -24.58 1.95
C ASP A 243 20.11 -24.88 0.57
N GLY A 244 20.35 -24.01 -0.42
CA GLY A 244 19.95 -24.18 -1.81
C GLY A 244 18.44 -24.02 -2.08
N VAL A 245 17.67 -23.62 -1.07
CA VAL A 245 16.20 -23.54 -1.19
C VAL A 245 15.70 -22.25 -1.85
N GLY A 246 16.56 -21.27 -2.09
CA GLY A 246 16.22 -20.06 -2.85
C GLY A 246 16.08 -20.31 -4.36
N GLY A 247 16.70 -21.38 -4.84
CA GLY A 247 16.75 -21.70 -6.28
C GLY A 247 17.59 -20.72 -7.11
N PRO A 248 17.79 -21.02 -8.40
CA PRO A 248 18.69 -20.25 -9.26
C PRO A 248 18.19 -18.84 -9.61
N SER A 249 16.90 -18.58 -9.50
CA SER A 249 16.26 -17.27 -9.80
C SER A 249 16.06 -16.38 -8.58
N LEU A 250 16.58 -16.74 -7.41
CA LEU A 250 16.36 -16.01 -6.16
C LEU A 250 16.58 -14.50 -6.28
N SER A 251 17.71 -14.08 -6.90
CA SER A 251 18.07 -12.65 -7.06
C SER A 251 17.28 -11.92 -8.14
N SER A 252 16.39 -12.60 -8.86
CA SER A 252 15.50 -12.02 -9.87
C SER A 252 14.01 -12.19 -9.55
N ASN A 253 13.69 -12.88 -8.44
CA ASN A 253 12.30 -13.11 -8.05
C ASN A 253 11.69 -11.87 -7.39
N ASP A 254 10.58 -11.43 -7.97
CA ASP A 254 9.58 -10.55 -7.39
C ASP A 254 8.33 -11.36 -7.00
N GLU A 255 7.22 -10.69 -6.69
CA GLU A 255 5.96 -11.32 -6.31
C GLU A 255 5.46 -12.28 -7.39
N ALA A 256 5.44 -11.82 -8.64
CA ALA A 256 4.94 -12.61 -9.77
C ALA A 256 5.87 -13.78 -10.11
N GLY A 257 7.19 -13.54 -10.09
CA GLY A 257 8.20 -14.58 -10.34
C GLY A 257 8.15 -15.69 -9.30
N SER A 258 8.07 -15.35 -8.01
CA SER A 258 7.98 -16.33 -6.92
C SER A 258 6.65 -17.11 -6.95
N LEU A 259 5.53 -16.45 -7.30
CA LEU A 259 4.24 -17.14 -7.51
C LEU A 259 4.31 -18.10 -8.69
N THR A 260 4.89 -17.69 -9.83
CA THR A 260 5.04 -18.54 -11.00
C THR A 260 5.82 -19.83 -10.70
N LEU A 261 6.86 -19.73 -9.83
CA LEU A 261 7.60 -20.92 -9.40
C LEU A 261 6.77 -21.81 -8.45
N PHE A 262 5.94 -21.21 -7.59
CA PHE A 262 5.07 -21.94 -6.68
C PHE A 262 3.95 -22.68 -7.43
N GLU A 263 3.41 -22.09 -8.49
CA GLU A 263 2.41 -22.71 -9.36
C GLU A 263 2.94 -23.93 -10.12
N LYS A 264 4.25 -24.01 -10.35
CA LYS A 264 4.90 -25.21 -10.87
C LYS A 264 5.04 -26.25 -9.76
N GLN A 265 4.24 -27.30 -9.85
CA GLN A 265 4.04 -28.28 -8.78
C GLN A 265 5.31 -29.01 -8.29
N ASP A 266 6.36 -29.05 -9.08
CA ASP A 266 7.62 -29.70 -8.78
C ASP A 266 8.72 -28.74 -8.25
N THR A 267 8.50 -27.44 -8.27
CA THR A 267 9.55 -26.44 -7.99
C THR A 267 9.52 -25.92 -6.56
N SER A 268 8.47 -25.22 -6.11
CA SER A 268 8.42 -24.60 -4.79
C SER A 268 7.49 -25.34 -3.84
N ALA A 269 7.91 -25.47 -2.57
CA ALA A 269 7.11 -26.02 -1.49
C ALA A 269 6.41 -24.97 -0.66
N PHE A 270 7.06 -23.82 -0.48
CA PHE A 270 6.60 -22.70 0.33
C PHE A 270 6.75 -21.40 -0.44
N LEU A 271 5.91 -20.43 -0.11
CA LEU A 271 5.92 -19.08 -0.71
C LEU A 271 5.46 -18.08 0.34
N VAL A 272 6.23 -17.04 0.62
CA VAL A 272 5.71 -15.85 1.30
C VAL A 272 5.28 -14.84 0.25
N ASN A 273 4.00 -14.46 0.28
CA ASN A 273 3.44 -13.53 -0.71
C ASN A 273 2.09 -12.96 -0.22
N TRP A 274 1.60 -11.96 -0.91
CA TRP A 274 0.37 -11.25 -0.62
C TRP A 274 -0.89 -12.10 -0.90
N PRO A 275 -2.05 -11.78 -0.32
CA PRO A 275 -3.30 -12.53 -0.49
C PRO A 275 -3.81 -12.70 -1.94
N TYR A 276 -3.40 -11.83 -2.87
CA TYR A 276 -3.77 -11.96 -4.28
C TYR A 276 -3.40 -13.33 -4.88
N VAL A 277 -2.46 -14.05 -4.28
CA VAL A 277 -2.07 -15.41 -4.67
C VAL A 277 -3.27 -16.32 -4.82
N TRP A 278 -4.25 -16.22 -3.90
CA TRP A 278 -5.45 -17.05 -3.98
C TRP A 278 -6.28 -16.79 -5.25
N ALA A 279 -6.50 -15.52 -5.56
CA ALA A 279 -7.24 -15.13 -6.77
C ALA A 279 -6.44 -15.41 -8.05
N ALA A 280 -5.13 -15.19 -8.04
CA ALA A 280 -4.26 -15.42 -9.18
C ALA A 280 -4.16 -16.89 -9.58
N MET A 281 -4.35 -17.83 -8.65
CA MET A 281 -4.40 -19.28 -8.90
C MET A 281 -5.79 -19.78 -9.30
N GLY A 282 -6.77 -18.92 -9.51
CA GLY A 282 -8.12 -19.22 -10.02
C GLY A 282 -8.58 -18.16 -11.02
N PRO A 283 -9.70 -18.30 -11.76
CA PRO A 283 -10.42 -19.50 -12.11
C PRO A 283 -9.90 -20.16 -13.41
N GLY A 284 -9.85 -21.47 -13.46
CA GLY A 284 -9.66 -22.25 -14.66
C GLY A 284 -8.42 -23.16 -14.72
N GLY A 285 -8.60 -24.40 -15.13
CA GLY A 285 -7.55 -25.36 -15.44
C GLY A 285 -6.84 -25.99 -14.25
N ASP A 286 -5.63 -26.49 -14.51
CA ASP A 286 -4.82 -27.26 -13.55
C ASP A 286 -4.41 -26.47 -12.30
N LYS A 287 -4.31 -25.14 -12.40
CA LYS A 287 -3.99 -24.26 -11.26
C LYS A 287 -5.05 -24.29 -10.16
N VAL A 288 -6.35 -24.29 -10.52
CA VAL A 288 -7.45 -24.40 -9.56
C VAL A 288 -7.43 -25.75 -8.87
N SER A 289 -7.25 -26.84 -9.63
CA SER A 289 -7.15 -28.18 -9.07
C SER A 289 -5.99 -28.28 -8.09
N PHE A 290 -4.83 -27.75 -8.42
CA PHE A 290 -3.68 -27.70 -7.53
C PHE A 290 -3.96 -26.84 -6.29
N ARG A 291 -4.50 -25.63 -6.46
CA ARG A 291 -4.85 -24.74 -5.35
C ARG A 291 -5.77 -25.44 -4.35
N ASP A 292 -6.84 -26.04 -4.82
CA ASP A 292 -7.88 -26.62 -3.96
C ASP A 292 -7.40 -27.91 -3.28
N SER A 293 -6.59 -28.71 -3.95
CA SER A 293 -6.09 -30.00 -3.43
C SER A 293 -4.87 -29.86 -2.50
N ASP A 294 -3.85 -29.09 -2.90
CA ASP A 294 -2.53 -29.13 -2.23
C ASP A 294 -2.07 -27.80 -1.64
N VAL A 295 -2.71 -26.66 -1.95
CA VAL A 295 -2.30 -25.37 -1.38
C VAL A 295 -2.99 -25.12 -0.05
N GLY A 296 -2.15 -24.82 0.97
CA GLY A 296 -2.57 -24.30 2.26
C GLY A 296 -2.00 -22.90 2.48
N PHE A 297 -2.50 -22.25 3.50
CA PHE A 297 -2.04 -20.92 3.93
C PHE A 297 -2.03 -20.85 5.47
N THR A 298 -1.13 -20.05 6.01
CA THR A 298 -1.05 -19.76 7.44
C THR A 298 -0.37 -18.41 7.66
N THR A 299 -0.23 -17.99 8.90
CA THR A 299 0.47 -16.76 9.26
C THR A 299 1.94 -16.77 8.81
N TYR A 300 2.54 -15.59 8.70
CA TYR A 300 3.94 -15.42 8.28
C TYR A 300 4.90 -16.19 9.20
N PRO A 301 6.02 -16.76 8.69
CA PRO A 301 6.95 -17.53 9.50
C PRO A 301 7.66 -16.68 10.55
N GLN A 302 7.90 -17.27 11.73
CA GLN A 302 8.68 -16.64 12.78
C GLN A 302 10.17 -16.56 12.39
N THR A 303 10.79 -15.40 12.56
CA THR A 303 12.24 -15.22 12.39
C THR A 303 12.99 -15.91 13.52
N VAL A 304 12.53 -15.75 14.76
CA VAL A 304 13.07 -16.37 15.97
C VAL A 304 11.97 -17.22 16.60
N ALA A 305 12.31 -18.46 16.93
CA ALA A 305 11.36 -19.40 17.53
C ALA A 305 10.78 -18.84 18.83
N GLY A 306 9.45 -18.91 18.96
CA GLY A 306 8.72 -18.43 20.14
C GLY A 306 8.47 -16.94 20.19
N GLN A 307 9.02 -16.16 19.24
CA GLN A 307 8.65 -14.75 19.07
C GLN A 307 7.50 -14.62 18.05
N PRO A 308 6.55 -13.69 18.25
CA PRO A 308 5.51 -13.43 17.26
C PRO A 308 6.11 -13.05 15.91
N SER A 309 5.61 -13.64 14.83
CA SER A 309 5.97 -13.16 13.50
C SER A 309 5.47 -11.72 13.28
N LYS A 310 6.19 -10.98 12.46
CA LYS A 310 5.83 -9.63 12.04
C LYS A 310 5.73 -9.58 10.52
N PRO A 311 4.59 -10.03 9.97
CA PRO A 311 4.41 -9.94 8.52
C PRO A 311 4.50 -8.48 8.07
N PRO A 312 4.92 -8.21 6.83
CA PRO A 312 5.00 -6.84 6.34
C PRO A 312 3.60 -6.21 6.26
N PHE A 313 3.50 -4.95 6.62
CA PHE A 313 2.33 -4.12 6.35
C PHE A 313 2.52 -3.40 5.03
N GLY A 314 1.52 -3.45 4.18
CA GLY A 314 1.38 -2.72 2.94
C GLY A 314 -0.05 -2.23 2.75
N GLY A 315 -0.38 -1.83 1.54
CA GLY A 315 -1.70 -1.32 1.21
C GLY A 315 -1.63 0.05 0.53
N ILE A 316 -2.72 0.78 0.59
CA ILE A 316 -2.82 2.14 0.04
C ILE A 316 -3.57 3.04 1.02
N GLU A 317 -2.99 4.20 1.22
CA GLU A 317 -3.58 5.34 1.91
C GLU A 317 -4.08 6.37 0.91
N ILE A 318 -5.24 6.99 1.16
CA ILE A 318 -5.72 8.12 0.34
C ILE A 318 -5.18 9.42 0.91
N GLY A 319 -4.27 10.05 0.18
CA GLY A 319 -3.79 11.39 0.45
C GLY A 319 -4.63 12.45 -0.26
N ILE A 320 -4.92 13.57 0.41
CA ILE A 320 -5.57 14.74 -0.20
C ILE A 320 -4.49 15.73 -0.62
N GLY A 321 -4.49 16.12 -1.89
CA GLY A 321 -3.46 16.98 -2.45
C GLY A 321 -3.48 18.40 -1.86
N ARG A 322 -2.30 18.90 -1.45
CA ARG A 322 -2.16 20.24 -0.84
C ARG A 322 -2.68 21.36 -1.73
N TYR A 323 -2.47 21.25 -3.03
CA TYR A 323 -2.72 22.33 -3.98
C TYR A 323 -4.07 22.23 -4.68
N GLY A 324 -4.78 21.10 -4.59
CA GLY A 324 -6.15 20.92 -5.12
C GLY A 324 -7.09 22.02 -4.61
N LYS A 325 -8.03 22.44 -5.45
CA LYS A 325 -8.93 23.57 -5.16
C LYS A 325 -10.16 23.15 -4.37
N ASN A 326 -10.57 21.89 -4.48
CA ASN A 326 -11.85 21.38 -3.99
C ASN A 326 -11.70 20.52 -2.72
N LYS A 327 -10.97 21.01 -1.70
CA LYS A 327 -10.60 20.19 -0.52
C LYS A 327 -11.80 19.64 0.25
N ALA A 328 -12.87 20.40 0.41
CA ALA A 328 -14.08 19.90 1.10
C ALA A 328 -14.70 18.73 0.33
N ALA A 329 -14.83 18.85 -0.99
CA ALA A 329 -15.32 17.77 -1.84
C ALA A 329 -14.35 16.57 -1.84
N ALA A 330 -13.03 16.80 -1.80
CA ALA A 330 -12.03 15.75 -1.71
C ALA A 330 -12.14 14.97 -0.40
N ILE A 331 -12.43 15.62 0.73
CA ILE A 331 -12.68 14.95 2.02
C ILE A 331 -13.93 14.07 1.93
N GLU A 332 -15.04 14.59 1.40
CA GLU A 332 -16.28 13.81 1.26
C GLU A 332 -16.11 12.64 0.29
N ALA A 333 -15.38 12.83 -0.81
CA ALA A 333 -15.02 11.76 -1.73
C ALA A 333 -14.15 10.69 -1.03
N THR A 334 -13.20 11.11 -0.20
CA THR A 334 -12.35 10.19 0.57
C THR A 334 -13.20 9.37 1.56
N LYS A 335 -14.16 9.99 2.27
CA LYS A 335 -15.08 9.26 3.16
C LYS A 335 -15.88 8.20 2.40
N CYS A 336 -16.35 8.52 1.20
CA CYS A 336 -17.04 7.56 0.35
C CYS A 336 -16.11 6.40 -0.03
N ILE A 337 -14.95 6.69 -0.62
CA ILE A 337 -13.98 5.70 -1.09
C ILE A 337 -13.54 4.76 0.05
N THR A 338 -13.31 5.31 1.25
CA THR A 338 -12.81 4.56 2.41
C THR A 338 -13.92 4.03 3.32
N SER A 339 -15.18 4.11 2.93
CA SER A 339 -16.29 3.51 3.69
C SER A 339 -16.13 1.99 3.79
N ALA A 340 -16.66 1.38 4.85
CA ALA A 340 -16.60 -0.07 5.03
C ALA A 340 -17.20 -0.83 3.84
N GLU A 341 -18.31 -0.32 3.26
CA GLU A 341 -18.95 -0.90 2.07
C GLU A 341 -18.01 -0.92 0.87
N HIS A 342 -17.43 0.23 0.51
CA HIS A 342 -16.53 0.32 -0.63
C HIS A 342 -15.20 -0.40 -0.42
N GLN A 343 -14.68 -0.47 0.81
CA GLN A 343 -13.53 -1.30 1.12
C GLN A 343 -13.86 -2.79 0.95
N LYS A 344 -15.05 -3.23 1.34
CA LYS A 344 -15.54 -4.60 1.11
C LYS A 344 -15.65 -4.91 -0.38
N GLU A 345 -16.29 -4.04 -1.14
CA GLU A 345 -16.44 -4.19 -2.59
C GLU A 345 -15.08 -4.26 -3.30
N TYR A 346 -14.16 -3.37 -2.90
CA TYR A 346 -12.80 -3.39 -3.41
C TYR A 346 -12.07 -4.70 -3.06
N MET A 347 -12.18 -5.17 -1.81
CA MET A 347 -11.58 -6.43 -1.38
C MET A 347 -12.10 -7.61 -2.21
N VAL A 348 -13.39 -7.70 -2.43
CA VAL A 348 -14.02 -8.80 -3.20
C VAL A 348 -13.64 -8.74 -4.68
N SER A 349 -13.61 -7.54 -5.27
CA SER A 349 -13.38 -7.37 -6.71
C SER A 349 -11.90 -7.39 -7.10
N SER A 350 -11.01 -6.86 -6.26
CA SER A 350 -9.57 -6.74 -6.56
C SER A 350 -8.70 -7.85 -5.94
N GLY A 351 -9.20 -8.51 -4.89
CA GLY A 351 -8.40 -9.43 -4.08
C GLY A 351 -7.49 -8.73 -3.06
N ASN A 352 -7.54 -7.41 -2.93
CA ASN A 352 -6.76 -6.64 -1.96
C ASN A 352 -7.54 -6.50 -0.64
N PRO A 353 -6.97 -6.91 0.50
CA PRO A 353 -7.68 -6.92 1.77
C PRO A 353 -8.08 -5.52 2.26
N ALA A 354 -9.23 -5.40 2.90
CA ALA A 354 -9.73 -4.17 3.46
C ALA A 354 -8.91 -3.71 4.69
N ALA A 355 -8.78 -2.42 4.90
CA ALA A 355 -8.27 -1.86 6.15
C ALA A 355 -9.32 -1.90 7.27
N ASN A 356 -10.61 -1.89 6.93
CA ASN A 356 -11.71 -2.02 7.88
C ASN A 356 -11.90 -3.48 8.31
N ASP A 357 -11.80 -3.74 9.61
CA ASP A 357 -11.80 -5.11 10.15
C ASP A 357 -13.20 -5.73 10.25
N THR A 358 -14.26 -4.94 10.20
CA THR A 358 -15.64 -5.45 10.31
C THR A 358 -16.11 -6.19 9.06
N VAL A 359 -15.47 -5.97 7.91
CA VAL A 359 -15.93 -6.56 6.65
C VAL A 359 -15.51 -8.03 6.49
N TYR A 360 -14.58 -8.52 7.29
CA TYR A 360 -14.01 -9.86 7.14
C TYR A 360 -14.97 -11.01 7.49
N THR A 361 -16.10 -10.71 8.14
CA THR A 361 -17.18 -11.67 8.43
C THR A 361 -18.37 -11.54 7.46
N ASP A 362 -18.24 -10.69 6.43
CA ASP A 362 -19.27 -10.57 5.39
C ASP A 362 -19.26 -11.82 4.50
N PRO A 363 -20.42 -12.43 4.19
CA PRO A 363 -20.49 -13.65 3.37
C PRO A 363 -19.84 -13.51 1.98
N ALA A 364 -19.84 -12.31 1.37
CA ALA A 364 -19.17 -12.07 0.08
C ALA A 364 -17.65 -12.15 0.22
N VAL A 365 -17.09 -11.63 1.32
CA VAL A 365 -15.67 -11.72 1.63
C VAL A 365 -15.27 -13.16 1.95
N GLU A 366 -16.05 -13.87 2.77
CA GLU A 366 -15.79 -15.29 3.06
C GLU A 366 -15.85 -16.18 1.80
N LYS A 367 -16.73 -15.84 0.86
CA LYS A 367 -16.79 -16.53 -0.43
C LYS A 367 -15.56 -16.23 -1.32
N ALA A 368 -15.07 -15.00 -1.33
CA ALA A 368 -13.90 -14.60 -2.11
C ALA A 368 -12.59 -15.14 -1.50
N PHE A 369 -12.54 -15.25 -0.16
CA PHE A 369 -11.41 -15.73 0.63
C PHE A 369 -11.84 -16.93 1.51
N PRO A 370 -12.08 -18.09 0.89
CA PRO A 370 -12.71 -19.24 1.55
C PRO A 370 -11.75 -19.98 2.49
N ASN A 371 -12.29 -21.03 3.13
CA ASN A 371 -11.54 -21.95 3.99
C ASN A 371 -10.84 -21.29 5.18
N GLY A 372 -11.39 -20.17 5.69
CA GLY A 372 -10.79 -19.39 6.77
C GLY A 372 -9.69 -18.42 6.33
N LEU A 373 -9.45 -18.26 5.04
CA LEU A 373 -8.42 -17.34 4.52
C LEU A 373 -8.66 -15.90 4.96
N ALA A 374 -9.92 -15.41 4.91
CA ALA A 374 -10.28 -14.09 5.39
C ALA A 374 -9.84 -13.86 6.86
N ALA A 375 -10.09 -14.84 7.74
CA ALA A 375 -9.71 -14.76 9.15
C ALA A 375 -8.17 -14.75 9.33
N VAL A 376 -7.42 -15.56 8.56
CA VAL A 376 -5.94 -15.58 8.61
C VAL A 376 -5.36 -14.27 8.10
N ILE A 377 -5.95 -13.67 7.05
CA ILE A 377 -5.55 -12.34 6.55
C ILE A 377 -5.74 -11.29 7.65
N LEU A 378 -6.92 -11.24 8.28
CA LEU A 378 -7.20 -10.27 9.35
C LEU A 378 -6.26 -10.45 10.55
N GLN A 379 -6.03 -11.72 10.97
CA GLN A 379 -5.06 -12.03 12.03
C GLN A 379 -3.68 -11.51 11.68
N SER A 380 -3.20 -11.76 10.47
CA SER A 380 -1.90 -11.32 9.99
C SER A 380 -1.80 -9.80 9.88
N LEU A 381 -2.84 -9.11 9.42
CA LEU A 381 -2.91 -7.64 9.38
C LEU A 381 -2.78 -7.04 10.78
N ARG A 382 -3.45 -7.61 11.78
CA ARG A 382 -3.35 -7.13 13.17
C ARG A 382 -1.96 -7.30 13.78
N GLN A 383 -1.14 -8.21 13.25
CA GLN A 383 0.23 -8.48 13.68
C GLN A 383 1.27 -7.78 12.79
N ALA A 384 0.86 -7.24 11.65
CA ALA A 384 1.75 -6.68 10.65
C ALA A 384 2.56 -5.50 11.19
N ALA A 385 3.80 -5.39 10.73
CA ALA A 385 4.69 -4.29 11.05
C ALA A 385 4.89 -3.39 9.81
N PRO A 386 4.59 -2.10 9.90
CA PRO A 386 4.94 -1.15 8.86
C PRO A 386 6.46 -1.09 8.64
N ARG A 387 6.86 -0.88 7.40
CA ARG A 387 8.24 -0.49 7.08
C ARG A 387 8.55 0.87 7.73
N PRO A 388 9.83 1.28 7.87
CA PRO A 388 10.19 2.51 8.55
C PRO A 388 9.43 3.74 8.06
N GLN A 389 8.63 4.36 8.92
CA GLN A 389 7.89 5.58 8.63
C GLN A 389 8.81 6.80 8.75
N SER A 390 9.63 7.05 7.74
CA SER A 390 10.60 8.14 7.73
C SER A 390 10.47 8.95 6.45
N GLN A 391 10.67 10.27 6.57
CA GLN A 391 10.77 11.14 5.38
C GLN A 391 11.95 10.77 4.44
N TYR A 392 12.88 9.96 4.92
CA TYR A 392 14.05 9.48 4.15
C TYR A 392 13.87 8.04 3.67
N TYR A 393 12.64 7.53 3.67
CA TYR A 393 12.39 6.12 3.36
C TYR A 393 12.96 5.68 2.00
N GLY A 394 12.83 6.53 0.98
CA GLY A 394 13.37 6.24 -0.35
C GLY A 394 14.88 5.92 -0.34
N ASP A 395 15.66 6.76 0.32
CA ASP A 395 17.11 6.57 0.45
C ASP A 395 17.46 5.36 1.33
N LEU A 396 16.71 5.19 2.44
CA LEU A 396 16.84 4.04 3.34
C LEU A 396 16.62 2.73 2.59
N SER A 397 15.52 2.63 1.83
CA SER A 397 15.15 1.43 1.09
C SER A 397 16.16 1.11 -0.01
N THR A 398 16.56 2.09 -0.80
CA THR A 398 17.55 1.90 -1.87
C THR A 398 18.89 1.44 -1.30
N ALA A 399 19.39 2.11 -0.26
CA ALA A 399 20.66 1.75 0.37
C ALA A 399 20.63 0.35 1.00
N LEU A 400 19.50 -0.03 1.63
CA LEU A 400 19.31 -1.35 2.20
C LEU A 400 19.34 -2.43 1.11
N GLN A 401 18.60 -2.23 0.03
CA GLN A 401 18.57 -3.12 -1.13
C GLN A 401 19.97 -3.36 -1.69
N GLU A 402 20.75 -2.30 -1.92
CA GLU A 402 22.11 -2.40 -2.43
C GLU A 402 23.05 -3.21 -1.52
N LYS A 403 22.93 -3.03 -0.20
CA LYS A 403 23.86 -3.68 0.75
C LYS A 403 23.49 -5.12 1.08
N PHE A 404 22.26 -5.52 0.80
CA PHE A 404 21.80 -6.90 0.92
C PHE A 404 21.75 -7.65 -0.41
N SER A 405 22.00 -6.97 -1.55
CA SER A 405 21.99 -7.58 -2.88
C SER A 405 23.42 -7.85 -3.40
N PRO A 406 23.60 -8.96 -4.14
CA PRO A 406 22.67 -10.09 -4.28
C PRO A 406 22.55 -10.88 -2.98
N PRO A 407 21.44 -11.62 -2.74
CA PRO A 407 21.24 -12.39 -1.50
C PRO A 407 22.39 -13.32 -1.15
N GLY A 408 23.08 -13.87 -2.15
CA GLY A 408 24.27 -14.72 -1.96
C GLY A 408 25.47 -13.99 -1.33
N SER A 409 25.50 -12.67 -1.30
CA SER A 409 26.57 -11.87 -0.68
C SER A 409 26.29 -11.56 0.80
N VAL A 410 25.08 -11.88 1.29
CA VAL A 410 24.67 -11.55 2.66
C VAL A 410 25.47 -12.39 3.65
N GLY A 411 26.12 -11.72 4.60
CA GLY A 411 26.89 -12.33 5.69
C GLY A 411 26.48 -11.76 7.05
N SER A 412 27.06 -12.29 8.14
CA SER A 412 26.79 -11.80 9.51
C SER A 412 27.14 -10.32 9.69
N GLY A 413 28.08 -9.77 8.92
CA GLY A 413 28.45 -8.36 8.95
C GLY A 413 27.64 -7.47 8.01
N SER A 414 26.69 -8.02 7.22
CA SER A 414 25.90 -7.20 6.27
C SER A 414 25.02 -6.17 6.96
N PRO A 415 24.35 -6.44 8.08
CA PRO A 415 23.55 -5.44 8.80
C PRO A 415 24.38 -4.22 9.24
N ALA A 416 25.55 -4.45 9.86
CA ALA A 416 26.45 -3.37 10.29
C ALA A 416 26.95 -2.52 9.10
N LYS A 417 27.32 -3.18 7.99
CA LYS A 417 27.74 -2.50 6.75
C LYS A 417 26.61 -1.68 6.14
N ALA A 418 25.40 -2.22 6.11
CA ALA A 418 24.22 -1.52 5.63
C ALA A 418 23.90 -0.31 6.51
N GLN A 419 23.89 -0.46 7.82
CA GLN A 419 23.67 0.63 8.76
C GLN A 419 24.67 1.77 8.56
N LYS A 420 25.96 1.44 8.49
CA LYS A 420 27.02 2.43 8.25
C LYS A 420 26.78 3.19 6.92
N PHE A 421 26.52 2.45 5.85
CA PHE A 421 26.30 3.03 4.52
C PHE A 421 25.08 3.96 4.50
N ILE A 422 23.95 3.53 5.06
CA ILE A 422 22.73 4.33 5.15
C ILE A 422 23.01 5.65 5.90
N LEU A 423 23.72 5.57 7.04
CA LEU A 423 24.07 6.77 7.81
C LEU A 423 24.98 7.72 7.04
N GLU A 424 25.93 7.21 6.23
CA GLU A 424 26.79 8.02 5.36
C GLU A 424 25.96 8.72 4.28
N VAL A 425 25.02 8.02 3.63
CA VAL A 425 24.09 8.59 2.64
C VAL A 425 23.24 9.70 3.24
N LEU A 426 22.60 9.42 4.39
CA LEU A 426 21.72 10.39 5.04
C LEU A 426 22.45 11.65 5.55
N LYS A 427 23.74 11.57 5.82
CA LYS A 427 24.58 12.71 6.18
C LYS A 427 25.10 13.48 4.96
N GLY A 428 24.93 12.95 3.76
CA GLY A 428 25.48 13.51 2.53
C GLY A 428 26.97 13.21 2.34
N ASP A 429 27.55 12.32 3.16
CA ASP A 429 28.95 11.90 3.04
C ASP A 429 29.16 10.91 1.89
N ARG A 430 28.07 10.38 1.32
CA ARG A 430 28.06 9.40 0.25
C ARG A 430 26.81 9.53 -0.62
N LEU A 431 26.95 9.22 -1.89
CA LEU A 431 25.83 9.07 -2.84
C LEU A 431 25.34 7.62 -2.87
N LEU A 432 24.04 7.45 -3.15
CA LEU A 432 23.42 6.19 -3.56
C LEU A 432 23.90 5.81 -4.96
#